data_5f399642324e3b2dfb62441fb3adc764
#
_entry.id   5f399642324e3b2dfb62441fb3adc764
#
_cell.length_a   1.000
_cell.length_b   1.000
_cell.length_c   1.000
_cell.angle_alpha   90.00
_cell.angle_beta   90.00
_cell.angle_gamma   90.00
#
_symmetry.space_group_name_H-M   'P 1'
#
loop_
_entity.id
_entity.type
_entity.pdbx_description
1 polymer ?
#
loop_
_entity_poly.entity_id
_entity_poly.type
_entity_poly.pdbx_seq_one_letter_code
_entity_poly.pdbx_strand_id
1 'polypeptide(L)'
;MGKTLSPLRYPGGKSQIYRKVRDLMVANGFNNNRIYVEPFAGGFGVGIALLENNIIEQAIINDLDTHIYHFWDAVLTQTDALVELVRATPITLEERLRQKEIYSDAESSPLLDGFSTLFLNRVNYSGVLFAGPLGGNNQASAYPIDCRFNKGNIIERIQAVANLRDSIHLYHIDACELIAELCAQHNNDDLFFYIDPPYVLKGKSLYNEYYTEADHRNLERVIHENLQAVPWIVTYDYCDLVREIYQDYLIREYGMFHSAHNRARGRELVITNIPEDHFLWE
;
A
#
# COMPACT_ATOMS: atom_id res chain seq x y z
N MET A 1 14.67 -8.75 -11.27
CA MET A 1 13.36 -8.49 -10.62
C MET A 1 13.68 -8.02 -9.22
N GLY A 2 13.26 -6.80 -8.86
CA GLY A 2 13.45 -6.30 -7.49
C GLY A 2 12.68 -7.18 -6.49
N LYS A 3 13.32 -7.52 -5.38
CA LYS A 3 12.73 -8.27 -4.28
C LYS A 3 11.61 -7.40 -3.69
N THR A 4 10.37 -7.86 -3.66
CA THR A 4 9.28 -7.13 -2.97
C THR A 4 9.60 -7.12 -1.48
N LEU A 5 9.74 -5.95 -0.89
CA LEU A 5 10.18 -5.77 0.48
C LEU A 5 9.03 -5.86 1.49
N SER A 6 7.81 -5.51 1.06
CA SER A 6 6.62 -5.62 1.91
C SER A 6 6.30 -7.05 2.35
N PRO A 7 5.94 -7.27 3.63
CA PRO A 7 5.40 -8.54 4.09
C PRO A 7 4.04 -8.86 3.47
N LEU A 8 3.22 -7.86 3.13
CA LEU A 8 1.95 -8.04 2.44
C LEU A 8 2.12 -8.22 0.93
N ARG A 9 1.18 -8.94 0.32
CA ARG A 9 1.02 -9.04 -1.13
C ARG A 9 -0.06 -8.04 -1.54
N TYR A 10 0.35 -6.96 -2.18
CA TYR A 10 -0.62 -5.99 -2.69
C TYR A 10 -0.72 -6.08 -4.21
N PRO A 11 -1.93 -6.08 -4.78
CA PRO A 11 -2.12 -6.06 -6.22
C PRO A 11 -1.49 -4.81 -6.83
N GLY A 12 -0.86 -4.94 -7.99
CA GLY A 12 -0.37 -3.77 -8.72
C GLY A 12 1.15 -3.57 -8.77
N GLY A 13 1.96 -4.56 -8.37
CA GLY A 13 3.40 -4.61 -8.74
C GLY A 13 4.22 -3.35 -8.45
N LYS A 14 4.03 -2.72 -7.29
CA LYS A 14 4.64 -1.44 -6.87
C LYS A 14 6.18 -1.39 -6.94
N SER A 15 6.87 -2.53 -7.12
CA SER A 15 8.33 -2.57 -7.33
C SER A 15 8.81 -1.86 -8.61
N GLN A 16 7.94 -1.69 -9.61
CA GLN A 16 8.26 -0.92 -10.81
C GLN A 16 8.08 0.59 -10.55
N ILE A 17 7.03 0.94 -9.78
CA ILE A 17 6.73 2.32 -9.39
C ILE A 17 7.84 2.86 -8.47
N TYR A 18 8.37 2.07 -7.54
CA TYR A 18 9.46 2.49 -6.67
C TYR A 18 10.60 3.19 -7.41
N ARG A 19 11.08 2.59 -8.52
CA ARG A 19 12.19 3.19 -9.26
C ARG A 19 11.84 4.56 -9.83
N LYS A 20 10.65 4.68 -10.36
CA LYS A 20 10.15 5.94 -10.94
C LYS A 20 9.99 7.02 -9.87
N VAL A 21 9.39 6.66 -8.72
CA VAL A 21 9.26 7.58 -7.57
C VAL A 21 10.63 7.99 -7.05
N ARG A 22 11.55 7.04 -6.84
CA ARG A 22 12.92 7.31 -6.42
C ARG A 22 13.63 8.28 -7.37
N ASP A 23 13.62 7.97 -8.67
CA ASP A 23 14.33 8.76 -9.67
C ASP A 23 13.75 10.16 -9.77
N LEU A 24 12.43 10.29 -9.69
CA LEU A 24 11.75 11.58 -9.63
C LEU A 24 12.15 12.38 -8.38
N MET A 25 12.10 11.75 -7.20
CA MET A 25 12.47 12.42 -5.93
C MET A 25 13.93 12.90 -5.95
N VAL A 26 14.84 12.02 -6.37
CA VAL A 26 16.28 12.35 -6.42
C VAL A 26 16.54 13.49 -7.43
N ALA A 27 15.97 13.42 -8.62
CA ALA A 27 16.19 14.43 -9.67
C ALA A 27 15.66 15.84 -9.29
N ASN A 28 14.61 15.89 -8.45
CA ASN A 28 14.01 17.13 -7.98
C ASN A 28 14.48 17.56 -6.57
N GLY A 29 15.40 16.83 -5.95
CA GLY A 29 15.86 17.10 -4.59
C GLY A 29 14.81 16.88 -3.50
N PHE A 30 13.74 16.12 -3.78
CA PHE A 30 12.68 15.82 -2.81
C PHE A 30 13.06 14.72 -1.82
N ASN A 31 14.20 14.08 -2.01
CA ASN A 31 14.73 13.04 -1.14
C ASN A 31 15.46 13.56 0.11
N ASN A 32 15.80 14.84 0.14
CA ASN A 32 16.56 15.44 1.23
C ASN A 32 15.61 16.21 2.16
N ASN A 33 15.59 15.83 3.44
CA ASN A 33 14.83 16.49 4.51
C ASN A 33 13.30 16.51 4.33
N ARG A 34 12.73 15.76 3.40
CA ARG A 34 11.29 15.64 3.25
C ARG A 34 10.77 14.36 3.93
N ILE A 35 9.64 14.49 4.58
CA ILE A 35 8.84 13.37 5.09
C ILE A 35 8.03 12.82 3.92
N TYR A 36 8.22 11.55 3.62
CA TYR A 36 7.44 10.83 2.62
C TYR A 36 6.11 10.38 3.21
N VAL A 37 4.99 10.67 2.55
CA VAL A 37 3.65 10.39 3.09
C VAL A 37 2.87 9.48 2.15
N GLU A 38 2.39 8.33 2.67
CA GLU A 38 1.42 7.44 2.01
C GLU A 38 0.08 7.47 2.78
N PRO A 39 -0.92 8.27 2.39
CA PRO A 39 -2.23 8.34 3.05
C PRO A 39 -3.06 7.05 2.91
N PHE A 40 -2.70 6.19 1.96
CA PHE A 40 -3.27 4.87 1.70
C PHE A 40 -2.12 3.86 1.68
N ALA A 41 -1.69 3.42 2.84
CA ALA A 41 -0.47 2.62 2.98
C ALA A 41 -0.58 1.24 2.33
N GLY A 42 -1.72 0.56 2.52
CA GLY A 42 -1.89 -0.80 2.02
C GLY A 42 -0.65 -1.66 2.28
N GLY A 43 0.07 -1.99 1.22
CA GLY A 43 1.31 -2.77 1.31
C GLY A 43 2.58 -1.96 1.61
N PHE A 44 2.56 -0.66 1.63
CA PHE A 44 3.69 0.26 1.90
C PHE A 44 4.99 -0.09 1.15
N GLY A 45 4.86 -0.66 -0.03
CA GLY A 45 6.02 -1.23 -0.72
C GLY A 45 7.00 -0.20 -1.28
N VAL A 46 6.52 1.00 -1.64
CA VAL A 46 7.34 2.10 -2.16
C VAL A 46 8.11 2.74 -1.01
N GLY A 47 7.44 3.11 0.07
CA GLY A 47 8.08 3.75 1.22
C GLY A 47 9.11 2.86 1.90
N ILE A 48 8.85 1.55 2.10
CA ILE A 48 9.86 0.61 2.61
C ILE A 48 11.11 0.63 1.72
N ALA A 49 10.93 0.58 0.40
CA ALA A 49 12.06 0.56 -0.52
C ALA A 49 12.85 1.88 -0.50
N LEU A 50 12.18 3.01 -0.34
CA LEU A 50 12.81 4.33 -0.21
C LEU A 50 13.62 4.42 1.09
N LEU A 51 13.08 3.97 2.24
CA LEU A 51 13.75 3.93 3.53
C LEU A 51 14.97 2.99 3.50
N GLU A 52 14.82 1.73 3.05
CA GLU A 52 15.92 0.75 2.99
C GLU A 52 17.08 1.20 2.11
N ASN A 53 16.82 2.02 1.10
CA ASN A 53 17.85 2.56 0.22
C ASN A 53 18.34 3.95 0.62
N ASN A 54 17.96 4.45 1.80
CA ASN A 54 18.32 5.77 2.33
C ASN A 54 17.99 6.91 1.34
N ILE A 55 16.89 6.80 0.62
CA ILE A 55 16.36 7.86 -0.25
C ILE A 55 15.55 8.86 0.58
N ILE A 56 14.89 8.38 1.61
CA ILE A 56 14.15 9.18 2.60
C ILE A 56 14.60 8.76 4.01
N GLU A 57 14.47 9.67 4.97
CA GLU A 57 14.79 9.44 6.37
C GLU A 57 13.56 9.10 7.20
N GLN A 58 12.41 9.64 6.84
CA GLN A 58 11.13 9.46 7.55
C GLN A 58 9.99 9.22 6.59
N ALA A 59 9.03 8.41 7.05
CA ALA A 59 7.77 8.15 6.36
C ALA A 59 6.61 8.26 7.34
N ILE A 60 5.52 8.86 6.86
CA ILE A 60 4.20 8.81 7.49
C ILE A 60 3.34 7.88 6.64
N ILE A 61 2.74 6.89 7.29
CA ILE A 61 1.81 5.97 6.65
C ILE A 61 0.46 5.99 7.36
N ASN A 62 -0.59 5.86 6.60
CA ASN A 62 -1.95 5.83 7.12
C ASN A 62 -2.78 4.80 6.37
N ASP A 63 -3.67 4.14 7.05
CA ASP A 63 -4.71 3.34 6.41
C ASP A 63 -6.00 3.42 7.21
N LEU A 64 -7.13 3.65 6.54
CA LEU A 64 -8.43 3.69 7.17
C LEU A 64 -8.96 2.29 7.48
N ASP A 65 -8.49 1.26 6.74
CA ASP A 65 -8.83 -0.14 7.02
C ASP A 65 -8.14 -0.57 8.33
N THR A 66 -8.95 -0.77 9.37
CA THR A 66 -8.51 -1.18 10.71
C THR A 66 -7.62 -2.43 10.67
N HIS A 67 -7.88 -3.37 9.78
CA HIS A 67 -7.13 -4.61 9.64
C HIS A 67 -5.71 -4.36 9.10
N ILE A 68 -5.58 -3.45 8.14
CA ILE A 68 -4.28 -3.02 7.60
C ILE A 68 -3.52 -2.20 8.65
N TYR A 69 -4.20 -1.32 9.35
CA TYR A 69 -3.63 -0.56 10.47
C TYR A 69 -3.10 -1.51 11.56
N HIS A 70 -3.90 -2.46 12.04
CA HIS A 70 -3.48 -3.45 13.05
C HIS A 70 -2.29 -4.31 12.59
N PHE A 71 -2.23 -4.65 11.29
CA PHE A 71 -1.08 -5.35 10.76
C PHE A 71 0.20 -4.49 10.87
N TRP A 72 0.16 -3.22 10.46
CA TRP A 72 1.32 -2.34 10.54
C TRP A 72 1.69 -2.00 11.98
N ASP A 73 0.69 -1.79 12.85
CA ASP A 73 0.94 -1.62 14.29
C ASP A 73 1.66 -2.84 14.88
N ALA A 74 1.20 -4.05 14.58
CA ALA A 74 1.87 -5.27 15.05
C ALA A 74 3.31 -5.40 14.52
N VAL A 75 3.57 -5.01 13.27
CA VAL A 75 4.95 -5.00 12.71
C VAL A 75 5.85 -4.03 13.47
N LEU A 76 5.34 -2.82 13.78
CA LEU A 76 6.14 -1.74 14.36
C LEU A 76 6.30 -1.87 15.88
N THR A 77 5.25 -2.33 16.60
CA THR A 77 5.19 -2.28 18.07
C THR A 77 5.24 -3.67 18.73
N GLN A 78 4.82 -4.75 18.02
CA GLN A 78 4.71 -6.11 18.58
C GLN A 78 5.43 -7.14 17.69
N THR A 79 6.56 -6.78 17.12
CA THR A 79 7.31 -7.54 16.11
C THR A 79 7.56 -8.99 16.52
N ASP A 80 8.07 -9.21 17.74
CA ASP A 80 8.45 -10.56 18.21
C ASP A 80 7.22 -11.46 18.35
N ALA A 81 6.11 -10.93 18.88
CA ALA A 81 4.87 -11.68 19.01
C ALA A 81 4.26 -12.02 17.63
N LEU A 82 4.30 -11.08 16.68
CA LEU A 82 3.86 -11.33 15.30
C LEU A 82 4.73 -12.39 14.62
N VAL A 83 6.04 -12.34 14.81
CA VAL A 83 6.99 -13.33 14.27
C VAL A 83 6.72 -14.73 14.83
N GLU A 84 6.42 -14.86 16.14
CA GLU A 84 6.06 -16.14 16.75
C GLU A 84 4.75 -16.69 16.17
N LEU A 85 3.74 -15.86 15.94
CA LEU A 85 2.50 -16.29 15.26
C LEU A 85 2.79 -16.81 13.86
N VAL A 86 3.62 -16.10 13.07
CA VAL A 86 4.03 -16.58 11.73
C VAL A 86 4.76 -17.92 11.83
N ARG A 87 5.63 -18.12 12.82
CA ARG A 87 6.44 -19.32 13.01
C ARG A 87 5.58 -20.52 13.41
N ALA A 88 4.72 -20.32 14.41
CA ALA A 88 3.96 -21.41 15.05
C ALA A 88 2.76 -21.85 14.21
N THR A 89 2.07 -20.94 13.50
CA THR A 89 0.79 -21.24 12.86
C THR A 89 0.95 -22.17 11.65
N PRO A 90 0.19 -23.29 11.55
CA PRO A 90 0.20 -24.15 10.38
C PRO A 90 -0.50 -23.50 9.19
N ILE A 91 -0.09 -23.85 7.96
CA ILE A 91 -0.68 -23.28 6.74
C ILE A 91 -1.63 -24.32 6.13
N THR A 92 -2.86 -24.34 6.61
CA THR A 92 -3.90 -25.30 6.22
C THR A 92 -5.22 -24.58 5.91
N LEU A 93 -6.15 -25.29 5.24
CA LEU A 93 -7.50 -24.79 5.02
C LEU A 93 -8.26 -24.59 6.33
N GLU A 94 -8.06 -25.49 7.31
CA GLU A 94 -8.66 -25.40 8.63
C GLU A 94 -8.18 -24.12 9.35
N GLU A 95 -6.88 -23.89 9.38
CA GLU A 95 -6.33 -22.68 9.99
C GLU A 95 -6.80 -21.42 9.25
N ARG A 96 -6.93 -21.46 7.92
CA ARG A 96 -7.50 -20.34 7.15
C ARG A 96 -8.92 -20.00 7.62
N LEU A 97 -9.76 -20.99 7.89
CA LEU A 97 -11.12 -20.76 8.41
C LEU A 97 -11.06 -20.09 9.77
N ARG A 98 -10.20 -20.58 10.67
CA ARG A 98 -9.98 -19.97 11.97
C ARG A 98 -9.49 -18.52 11.86
N GLN A 99 -8.51 -18.26 10.99
CA GLN A 99 -8.02 -16.89 10.78
C GLN A 99 -9.09 -15.97 10.17
N LYS A 100 -9.99 -16.51 9.36
CA LYS A 100 -11.15 -15.76 8.84
C LYS A 100 -12.15 -15.42 9.95
N GLU A 101 -12.36 -16.31 10.92
CA GLU A 101 -13.19 -16.02 12.10
C GLU A 101 -12.57 -14.90 12.94
N ILE A 102 -11.27 -14.96 13.23
CA ILE A 102 -10.54 -13.90 13.95
C ILE A 102 -10.64 -12.56 13.21
N TYR A 103 -10.44 -12.54 11.90
CA TYR A 103 -10.56 -11.36 11.05
C TYR A 103 -11.97 -10.75 11.06
N SER A 104 -13.00 -11.56 11.22
CA SER A 104 -14.41 -11.11 11.24
C SER A 104 -14.91 -10.78 12.65
N ASP A 105 -14.12 -11.01 13.69
CA ASP A 105 -14.47 -10.76 15.08
C ASP A 105 -13.98 -9.38 15.51
N ALA A 106 -14.92 -8.45 15.68
CA ALA A 106 -14.61 -7.08 16.11
C ALA A 106 -13.97 -6.98 17.51
N GLU A 107 -14.06 -8.03 18.33
CA GLU A 107 -13.43 -8.11 19.66
C GLU A 107 -12.04 -8.74 19.63
N SER A 108 -11.56 -9.13 18.46
CA SER A 108 -10.20 -9.65 18.30
C SER A 108 -9.15 -8.64 18.74
N SER A 109 -8.10 -9.12 19.41
CA SER A 109 -7.00 -8.21 19.77
C SER A 109 -6.31 -7.66 18.51
N PRO A 110 -5.77 -6.43 18.53
CA PRO A 110 -5.07 -5.83 17.39
C PRO A 110 -3.96 -6.74 16.80
N LEU A 111 -3.20 -7.41 17.65
CA LEU A 111 -2.16 -8.35 17.20
C LEU A 111 -2.74 -9.55 16.43
N LEU A 112 -3.82 -10.17 16.93
CA LEU A 112 -4.43 -11.33 16.27
C LEU A 112 -5.12 -10.92 14.97
N ASP A 113 -5.77 -9.78 14.94
CA ASP A 113 -6.37 -9.21 13.74
C ASP A 113 -5.32 -8.87 12.68
N GLY A 114 -4.24 -8.19 13.06
CA GLY A 114 -3.11 -7.90 12.17
C GLY A 114 -2.44 -9.17 11.63
N PHE A 115 -2.29 -10.21 12.47
CA PHE A 115 -1.78 -11.51 12.01
C PHE A 115 -2.76 -12.21 11.06
N SER A 116 -4.07 -12.20 11.36
CA SER A 116 -5.08 -12.80 10.48
C SER A 116 -5.10 -12.12 9.11
N THR A 117 -4.93 -10.81 9.09
CA THR A 117 -4.78 -10.01 7.86
C THR A 117 -3.58 -10.47 7.03
N LEU A 118 -2.41 -10.58 7.63
CA LEU A 118 -1.23 -11.14 6.97
C LEU A 118 -1.49 -12.55 6.46
N PHE A 119 -2.06 -13.42 7.30
CA PHE A 119 -2.31 -14.81 6.96
C PHE A 119 -3.22 -14.92 5.74
N LEU A 120 -4.39 -14.28 5.78
CA LEU A 120 -5.37 -14.29 4.69
C LEU A 120 -4.80 -13.67 3.41
N ASN A 121 -4.08 -12.56 3.52
CA ASN A 121 -3.39 -11.94 2.40
C ASN A 121 -2.41 -12.90 1.71
N ARG A 122 -1.74 -13.77 2.46
CA ARG A 122 -0.77 -14.72 1.93
C ARG A 122 -1.40 -15.98 1.32
N VAL A 123 -2.50 -16.46 1.88
CA VAL A 123 -3.12 -17.74 1.47
C VAL A 123 -4.31 -17.56 0.51
N ASN A 124 -4.84 -16.35 0.36
CA ASN A 124 -5.95 -16.09 -0.55
C ASN A 124 -5.48 -15.73 -1.96
N TYR A 125 -6.38 -15.93 -2.92
CA TYR A 125 -6.15 -15.61 -4.33
C TYR A 125 -5.84 -14.12 -4.49
N SER A 126 -4.78 -13.82 -5.24
CA SER A 126 -4.28 -12.46 -5.50
C SER A 126 -3.94 -11.61 -4.27
N GLY A 127 -3.98 -12.16 -3.06
CA GLY A 127 -3.76 -11.40 -1.81
C GLY A 127 -4.99 -10.64 -1.34
N VAL A 128 -6.15 -10.88 -1.93
CA VAL A 128 -7.42 -10.23 -1.54
C VAL A 128 -7.98 -10.92 -0.28
N LEU A 129 -8.23 -10.15 0.76
CA LEU A 129 -8.53 -10.68 2.11
C LEU A 129 -9.80 -11.52 2.16
N PHE A 130 -10.81 -11.17 1.37
CA PHE A 130 -12.10 -11.89 1.29
C PHE A 130 -12.18 -12.91 0.14
N ALA A 131 -11.12 -13.06 -0.65
CA ALA A 131 -11.10 -14.04 -1.75
C ALA A 131 -11.00 -15.50 -1.24
N GLY A 132 -11.23 -16.42 -2.16
CA GLY A 132 -11.04 -17.85 -1.90
C GLY A 132 -9.57 -18.24 -1.69
N PRO A 133 -9.29 -19.45 -1.13
CA PRO A 133 -7.93 -19.92 -0.89
C PRO A 133 -7.18 -20.20 -2.19
N LEU A 134 -5.88 -19.99 -2.18
CA LEU A 134 -4.98 -20.54 -3.20
C LEU A 134 -5.17 -22.08 -3.25
N GLY A 135 -5.14 -22.64 -4.44
CA GLY A 135 -5.40 -24.07 -4.65
C GLY A 135 -6.87 -24.47 -4.65
N GLY A 136 -7.77 -23.56 -4.26
CA GLY A 136 -9.20 -23.84 -4.10
C GLY A 136 -9.51 -24.70 -2.87
N ASN A 137 -10.79 -24.93 -2.60
CA ASN A 137 -11.22 -25.72 -1.43
C ASN A 137 -10.79 -27.19 -1.46
N ASN A 138 -10.55 -27.73 -2.65
CA ASN A 138 -10.12 -29.12 -2.83
C ASN A 138 -8.60 -29.27 -2.96
N GLN A 139 -7.84 -28.16 -2.92
CA GLN A 139 -6.38 -28.15 -3.08
C GLN A 139 -5.89 -28.91 -4.32
N ALA A 140 -6.68 -28.92 -5.40
CA ALA A 140 -6.39 -29.67 -6.62
C ALA A 140 -5.53 -28.90 -7.63
N SER A 141 -5.17 -27.64 -7.33
CA SER A 141 -4.36 -26.77 -8.19
C SER A 141 -2.87 -27.06 -8.00
N ALA A 142 -2.06 -26.76 -9.03
CA ALA A 142 -0.60 -26.77 -8.95
C ALA A 142 -0.03 -25.72 -7.96
N TYR A 143 -0.87 -24.81 -7.46
CA TYR A 143 -0.49 -23.78 -6.49
C TYR A 143 -1.27 -24.01 -5.19
N PRO A 144 -0.75 -24.84 -4.24
CA PRO A 144 -1.39 -25.11 -2.96
C PRO A 144 -1.46 -23.85 -2.07
N ILE A 145 -2.23 -23.96 -0.98
CA ILE A 145 -2.52 -22.83 -0.08
C ILE A 145 -1.26 -22.17 0.48
N ASP A 146 -0.20 -22.94 0.73
CA ASP A 146 1.07 -22.49 1.30
C ASP A 146 2.05 -21.91 0.27
N CYS A 147 1.77 -22.04 -1.04
CA CYS A 147 2.72 -21.67 -2.11
C CYS A 147 3.20 -20.20 -2.06
N ARG A 148 2.50 -19.34 -1.35
CA ARG A 148 2.86 -17.92 -1.14
C ARG A 148 3.15 -17.58 0.32
N PHE A 149 3.18 -18.59 1.21
CA PHE A 149 3.46 -18.40 2.64
C PHE A 149 4.83 -18.97 3.03
N ASN A 150 5.89 -18.44 2.50
CA ASN A 150 7.24 -18.78 2.96
C ASN A 150 7.51 -18.06 4.28
N LYS A 151 7.41 -18.79 5.40
CA LYS A 151 7.56 -18.26 6.77
C LYS A 151 8.89 -17.52 6.96
N GLY A 152 10.01 -18.10 6.55
CA GLY A 152 11.33 -17.49 6.70
C GLY A 152 11.41 -16.12 6.00
N ASN A 153 10.98 -16.07 4.73
CA ASN A 153 10.99 -14.82 3.97
C ASN A 153 10.01 -13.76 4.52
N ILE A 154 8.85 -14.18 5.06
CA ILE A 154 7.90 -13.27 5.69
C ILE A 154 8.50 -12.70 6.97
N ILE A 155 9.10 -13.53 7.82
CA ILE A 155 9.78 -13.11 9.05
C ILE A 155 10.92 -12.14 8.75
N GLU A 156 11.78 -12.44 7.77
CA GLU A 156 12.86 -11.54 7.35
C GLU A 156 12.32 -10.15 6.97
N ARG A 157 11.20 -10.09 6.25
CA ARG A 157 10.59 -8.82 5.84
C ARG A 157 9.97 -8.05 7.01
N ILE A 158 9.27 -8.75 7.91
CA ILE A 158 8.71 -8.14 9.12
C ILE A 158 9.84 -7.52 9.94
N GLN A 159 10.92 -8.27 10.18
CA GLN A 159 12.06 -7.79 10.93
C GLN A 159 12.80 -6.62 10.25
N ALA A 160 12.92 -6.67 8.90
CA ALA A 160 13.52 -5.58 8.15
C ALA A 160 12.73 -4.27 8.31
N VAL A 161 11.39 -4.32 8.21
CA VAL A 161 10.54 -3.13 8.44
C VAL A 161 10.60 -2.69 9.90
N ALA A 162 10.55 -3.62 10.84
CA ALA A 162 10.65 -3.31 12.27
C ALA A 162 11.96 -2.61 12.66
N ASN A 163 13.05 -2.87 11.94
CA ASN A 163 14.31 -2.15 12.13
C ASN A 163 14.24 -0.68 11.66
N LEU A 164 13.24 -0.31 10.87
CA LEU A 164 12.97 1.05 10.40
C LEU A 164 11.90 1.77 11.24
N ARG A 165 11.44 1.16 12.35
CA ARG A 165 10.30 1.67 13.13
C ARG A 165 10.43 3.12 13.59
N ASP A 166 11.64 3.55 13.94
CA ASP A 166 11.91 4.91 14.42
C ASP A 166 11.80 5.97 13.30
N SER A 167 11.78 5.51 12.04
CA SER A 167 11.58 6.32 10.84
C SER A 167 10.16 6.23 10.27
N ILE A 168 9.25 5.48 10.90
CA ILE A 168 7.89 5.26 10.39
C ILE A 168 6.86 5.73 11.41
N HIS A 169 6.00 6.66 11.02
CA HIS A 169 4.88 7.14 11.81
C HIS A 169 3.57 6.61 11.23
N LEU A 170 2.84 5.83 12.03
CA LEU A 170 1.59 5.17 11.62
C LEU A 170 0.38 5.95 12.13
N TYR A 171 -0.55 6.24 11.22
CA TYR A 171 -1.84 6.87 11.50
C TYR A 171 -3.00 5.94 11.13
N HIS A 172 -4.18 6.21 11.73
CA HIS A 172 -5.43 5.51 11.46
C HIS A 172 -6.59 6.52 11.45
N ILE A 173 -6.61 7.37 10.45
CA ILE A 173 -7.64 8.40 10.25
C ILE A 173 -8.03 8.48 8.78
N ASP A 174 -9.03 9.27 8.44
CA ASP A 174 -9.37 9.54 7.04
C ASP A 174 -8.19 10.20 6.31
N ALA A 175 -7.95 9.77 5.06
CA ALA A 175 -6.81 10.28 4.27
C ALA A 175 -6.90 11.79 4.00
N CYS A 176 -8.11 12.34 3.82
CA CYS A 176 -8.32 13.75 3.62
C CYS A 176 -8.04 14.55 4.91
N GLU A 177 -8.40 14.00 6.06
CA GLU A 177 -8.07 14.58 7.37
C GLU A 177 -6.54 14.59 7.57
N LEU A 178 -5.87 13.47 7.30
CA LEU A 178 -4.41 13.38 7.41
C LEU A 178 -3.71 14.43 6.54
N ILE A 179 -4.12 14.57 5.27
CA ILE A 179 -3.54 15.57 4.37
C ILE A 179 -3.66 16.98 4.96
N ALA A 180 -4.87 17.34 5.43
CA ALA A 180 -5.11 18.65 6.00
C ALA A 180 -4.31 18.89 7.29
N GLU A 181 -4.25 17.90 8.18
CA GLU A 181 -3.47 17.99 9.43
C GLU A 181 -1.98 18.16 9.17
N LEU A 182 -1.38 17.36 8.28
CA LEU A 182 0.04 17.44 7.99
C LEU A 182 0.41 18.77 7.34
N CYS A 183 -0.40 19.29 6.42
CA CYS A 183 -0.18 20.59 5.81
C CYS A 183 -0.32 21.76 6.81
N ALA A 184 -1.12 21.58 7.87
CA ALA A 184 -1.22 22.57 8.93
C ALA A 184 -0.03 22.53 9.92
N GLN A 185 0.62 21.38 10.07
CA GLN A 185 1.69 21.14 11.04
C GLN A 185 3.11 21.30 10.46
N HIS A 186 3.28 21.16 9.14
CA HIS A 186 4.56 21.17 8.45
C HIS A 186 4.63 22.28 7.40
N ASN A 187 5.85 22.68 7.02
CA ASN A 187 6.01 23.56 5.87
C ASN A 187 5.89 22.76 4.56
N ASN A 188 5.54 23.43 3.48
CA ASN A 188 5.39 22.81 2.16
C ASN A 188 6.67 22.09 1.67
N ASP A 189 7.83 22.59 2.08
CA ASP A 189 9.12 22.00 1.72
C ASP A 189 9.49 20.75 2.53
N ASP A 190 8.74 20.47 3.58
CA ASP A 190 9.02 19.33 4.47
C ASP A 190 8.30 18.04 4.04
N LEU A 191 7.35 18.10 3.08
CA LEU A 191 6.47 17.00 2.73
C LEU A 191 6.61 16.58 1.26
N PHE A 192 6.40 15.27 1.01
CA PHE A 192 6.18 14.68 -0.32
C PHE A 192 5.10 13.61 -0.22
N PHE A 193 4.01 13.73 -0.98
CA PHE A 193 2.91 12.77 -0.95
C PHE A 193 2.95 11.80 -2.12
N TYR A 194 2.83 10.50 -1.80
CA TYR A 194 2.52 9.44 -2.74
C TYR A 194 1.13 8.87 -2.39
N ILE A 195 0.14 9.14 -3.21
CA ILE A 195 -1.27 8.89 -2.96
C ILE A 195 -1.74 7.77 -3.90
N ASP A 196 -2.12 6.62 -3.37
CA ASP A 196 -2.58 5.46 -4.13
C ASP A 196 -3.94 4.99 -3.58
N PRO A 197 -5.01 5.75 -3.86
CA PRO A 197 -6.33 5.50 -3.27
C PRO A 197 -6.97 4.25 -3.86
N PRO A 198 -8.10 3.77 -3.28
CA PRO A 198 -8.87 2.68 -3.87
C PRO A 198 -9.22 2.99 -5.32
N TYR A 199 -9.02 2.03 -6.23
CA TYR A 199 -9.25 2.21 -7.66
C TYR A 199 -10.73 2.31 -8.01
N VAL A 200 -11.08 3.16 -8.98
CA VAL A 200 -12.47 3.40 -9.42
C VAL A 200 -13.13 2.13 -9.96
N LEU A 201 -12.46 1.45 -10.90
CA LEU A 201 -13.04 0.29 -11.58
C LEU A 201 -12.91 -1.00 -10.78
N LYS A 202 -11.85 -1.15 -10.00
CA LYS A 202 -11.52 -2.39 -9.29
C LYS A 202 -11.78 -2.31 -7.78
N GLY A 203 -12.08 -1.13 -7.25
CA GLY A 203 -12.20 -0.88 -5.81
C GLY A 203 -13.14 -1.85 -5.12
N LYS A 204 -14.38 -1.98 -5.60
CA LYS A 204 -15.40 -2.88 -5.03
C LYS A 204 -15.00 -4.37 -4.95
N SER A 205 -14.05 -4.81 -5.77
CA SER A 205 -13.61 -6.20 -5.82
C SER A 205 -12.30 -6.48 -5.08
N LEU A 206 -11.58 -5.43 -4.67
CA LEU A 206 -10.24 -5.55 -4.08
C LEU A 206 -10.14 -5.07 -2.64
N TYR A 207 -10.99 -4.11 -2.23
CA TYR A 207 -10.88 -3.43 -0.94
C TYR A 207 -12.16 -3.59 -0.12
N ASN A 208 -12.05 -3.65 1.20
CA ASN A 208 -13.18 -3.58 2.13
C ASN A 208 -13.81 -2.19 2.11
N GLU A 209 -12.96 -1.17 2.16
CA GLU A 209 -13.30 0.25 2.04
C GLU A 209 -13.12 0.66 0.57
N TYR A 210 -14.20 0.96 -0.13
CA TYR A 210 -14.15 1.44 -1.51
C TYR A 210 -14.68 2.87 -1.61
N TYR A 211 -14.04 3.65 -2.44
CA TYR A 211 -14.43 5.02 -2.70
C TYR A 211 -15.59 5.09 -3.69
N THR A 212 -16.56 5.94 -3.38
CA THR A 212 -17.58 6.39 -4.33
C THR A 212 -17.01 7.49 -5.23
N GLU A 213 -17.75 7.88 -6.28
CA GLU A 213 -17.38 9.03 -7.09
C GLU A 213 -17.25 10.32 -6.25
N ALA A 214 -18.12 10.50 -5.26
CA ALA A 214 -18.08 11.64 -4.36
C ALA A 214 -16.79 11.65 -3.51
N ASP A 215 -16.32 10.49 -3.07
CA ASP A 215 -15.09 10.38 -2.29
C ASP A 215 -13.86 10.69 -3.15
N HIS A 216 -13.82 10.25 -4.42
CA HIS A 216 -12.76 10.59 -5.36
C HIS A 216 -12.71 12.10 -5.65
N ARG A 217 -13.86 12.74 -5.83
CA ARG A 217 -13.96 14.21 -6.02
C ARG A 217 -13.55 14.96 -4.74
N ASN A 218 -13.92 14.44 -3.57
CA ASN A 218 -13.51 15.02 -2.30
C ASN A 218 -12.00 14.94 -2.09
N LEU A 219 -11.38 13.79 -2.43
CA LEU A 219 -9.93 13.63 -2.33
C LEU A 219 -9.20 14.63 -3.24
N GLU A 220 -9.64 14.79 -4.49
CA GLU A 220 -9.05 15.78 -5.39
C GLU A 220 -9.21 17.20 -4.84
N ARG A 221 -10.41 17.57 -4.35
CA ARG A 221 -10.64 18.88 -3.73
C ARG A 221 -9.68 19.14 -2.57
N VAL A 222 -9.46 18.16 -1.68
CA VAL A 222 -8.54 18.29 -0.55
C VAL A 222 -7.09 18.41 -1.03
N ILE A 223 -6.69 17.65 -2.05
CA ILE A 223 -5.38 17.79 -2.70
C ILE A 223 -5.22 19.21 -3.27
N HIS A 224 -6.23 19.68 -4.01
CA HIS A 224 -6.21 21.03 -4.59
C HIS A 224 -6.10 22.13 -3.52
N GLU A 225 -6.85 22.01 -2.44
CA GLU A 225 -6.87 23.02 -1.37
C GLU A 225 -5.59 23.04 -0.53
N ASN A 226 -4.94 21.89 -0.30
CA ASN A 226 -3.84 21.78 0.66
C ASN A 226 -2.47 21.54 0.03
N LEU A 227 -2.37 20.95 -1.17
CA LEU A 227 -1.11 20.50 -1.75
C LEU A 227 -0.66 21.33 -2.96
N GLN A 228 -1.09 22.59 -3.11
CA GLN A 228 -0.69 23.42 -4.27
C GLN A 228 0.82 23.62 -4.37
N ALA A 229 1.50 23.82 -3.23
CA ALA A 229 2.94 24.05 -3.15
C ALA A 229 3.72 22.84 -2.63
N VAL A 230 3.05 21.76 -2.25
CA VAL A 230 3.66 20.50 -1.79
C VAL A 230 3.74 19.56 -2.98
N PRO A 231 4.89 18.95 -3.29
CA PRO A 231 4.96 17.99 -4.39
C PRO A 231 4.22 16.68 -4.05
N TRP A 232 3.45 16.19 -5.02
CA TRP A 232 2.70 14.95 -4.86
C TRP A 232 2.58 14.16 -6.16
N ILE A 233 2.32 12.86 -6.00
CA ILE A 233 1.95 11.92 -7.07
C ILE A 233 0.69 11.19 -6.63
N VAL A 234 -0.29 11.08 -7.51
CA VAL A 234 -1.46 10.21 -7.36
C VAL A 234 -1.40 9.11 -8.43
N THR A 235 -1.69 7.87 -8.05
CA THR A 235 -1.81 6.74 -8.98
C THR A 235 -3.23 6.19 -9.00
N TYR A 236 -3.75 5.88 -10.23
CA TYR A 236 -5.09 5.33 -10.43
C TYR A 236 -5.11 4.30 -11.57
N ASP A 237 -6.15 3.45 -11.59
CA ASP A 237 -6.51 2.73 -12.82
C ASP A 237 -6.99 3.70 -13.91
N TYR A 238 -6.79 3.30 -15.18
CA TYR A 238 -7.22 4.10 -16.30
C TYR A 238 -8.74 4.21 -16.35
N CYS A 239 -9.27 5.41 -16.17
CA CYS A 239 -10.70 5.68 -16.11
C CYS A 239 -10.99 7.13 -16.53
N ASP A 240 -12.09 7.34 -17.26
CA ASP A 240 -12.48 8.68 -17.75
C ASP A 240 -12.86 9.62 -16.60
N LEU A 241 -13.48 9.09 -15.54
CA LEU A 241 -13.80 9.86 -14.33
C LEU A 241 -12.54 10.48 -13.71
N VAL A 242 -11.46 9.71 -13.58
CA VAL A 242 -10.20 10.21 -13.03
C VAL A 242 -9.61 11.31 -13.90
N ARG A 243 -9.66 11.15 -15.22
CA ARG A 243 -9.21 12.19 -16.17
C ARG A 243 -10.03 13.47 -16.08
N GLU A 244 -11.33 13.35 -15.85
CA GLU A 244 -12.22 14.50 -15.63
C GLU A 244 -11.90 15.21 -14.33
N ILE A 245 -11.79 14.45 -13.21
CA ILE A 245 -11.53 15.00 -11.87
C ILE A 245 -10.19 15.75 -11.82
N TYR A 246 -9.14 15.20 -12.41
CA TYR A 246 -7.78 15.75 -12.34
C TYR A 246 -7.35 16.48 -13.60
N GLN A 247 -8.29 17.00 -14.42
CA GLN A 247 -8.00 17.60 -15.73
C GLN A 247 -7.04 18.82 -15.69
N ASP A 248 -6.94 19.49 -14.55
CA ASP A 248 -6.10 20.68 -14.38
C ASP A 248 -4.64 20.35 -13.99
N TYR A 249 -4.31 19.05 -13.90
CA TYR A 249 -2.98 18.57 -13.53
C TYR A 249 -2.28 17.81 -14.66
N LEU A 250 -0.99 17.59 -14.50
CA LEU A 250 -0.23 16.75 -15.42
C LEU A 250 -0.66 15.27 -15.26
N ILE A 251 -1.22 14.69 -16.31
CA ILE A 251 -1.62 13.28 -16.37
C ILE A 251 -0.76 12.52 -17.37
N ARG A 252 -0.21 11.37 -16.96
CA ARG A 252 0.53 10.46 -17.83
C ARG A 252 -0.01 9.05 -17.71
N GLU A 253 -0.06 8.34 -18.83
CA GLU A 253 -0.38 6.90 -18.83
C GLU A 253 0.91 6.10 -18.69
N TYR A 254 0.87 5.06 -17.89
CA TYR A 254 1.95 4.09 -17.82
C TYR A 254 1.42 2.65 -17.84
N GLY A 255 2.22 1.76 -18.44
CA GLY A 255 1.85 0.36 -18.53
C GLY A 255 2.42 -0.45 -17.38
N MET A 256 1.58 -1.18 -16.66
CA MET A 256 2.02 -2.16 -15.67
C MET A 256 1.95 -3.58 -16.21
N PHE A 257 2.99 -4.38 -15.95
CA PHE A 257 2.96 -5.81 -16.24
C PHE A 257 2.29 -6.54 -15.07
N HIS A 258 1.04 -6.91 -15.22
CA HIS A 258 0.39 -7.83 -14.28
C HIS A 258 0.92 -9.25 -14.51
N SER A 259 1.71 -9.75 -13.57
CA SER A 259 2.18 -11.14 -13.58
C SER A 259 1.11 -12.07 -13.02
N ALA A 260 0.08 -12.41 -13.77
CA ALA A 260 -0.71 -13.64 -13.57
C ALA A 260 -1.72 -13.81 -14.71
N HIS A 261 -1.55 -14.81 -15.50
CA HIS A 261 -2.49 -15.44 -16.46
C HIS A 261 -3.05 -14.62 -17.62
N ASN A 262 -3.09 -13.28 -17.60
CA ASN A 262 -3.43 -12.48 -18.77
C ASN A 262 -2.32 -11.45 -19.03
N ARG A 263 -1.65 -11.56 -20.16
CA ARG A 263 -0.66 -10.58 -20.67
C ARG A 263 -1.32 -9.28 -21.17
N ALA A 264 -2.46 -8.89 -20.64
CA ALA A 264 -3.02 -7.57 -20.88
C ALA A 264 -2.21 -6.56 -20.06
N ARG A 265 -1.53 -5.63 -20.74
CA ARG A 265 -0.95 -4.44 -20.10
C ARG A 265 -2.12 -3.68 -19.46
N GLY A 266 -2.20 -3.70 -18.13
CA GLY A 266 -3.07 -2.76 -17.42
C GLY A 266 -2.54 -1.36 -17.68
N ARG A 267 -3.37 -0.44 -18.16
CA ARG A 267 -3.03 0.98 -18.19
C ARG A 267 -3.38 1.57 -16.84
N GLU A 268 -2.46 2.33 -16.29
CA GLU A 268 -2.66 3.13 -15.08
C GLU A 268 -2.34 4.59 -15.38
N LEU A 269 -2.89 5.47 -14.58
CA LEU A 269 -2.63 6.90 -14.63
C LEU A 269 -1.70 7.29 -13.50
N VAL A 270 -0.77 8.17 -13.78
CA VAL A 270 -0.04 8.95 -12.79
C VAL A 270 -0.38 10.41 -12.99
N ILE A 271 -0.68 11.08 -11.89
CA ILE A 271 -1.14 12.46 -11.84
C ILE A 271 -0.27 13.21 -10.86
N THR A 272 0.07 14.48 -11.15
CA THR A 272 0.97 15.25 -10.30
C THR A 272 0.85 16.76 -10.53
N ASN A 273 1.27 17.55 -9.54
CA ASN A 273 1.52 18.99 -9.68
C ASN A 273 2.97 19.33 -10.06
N ILE A 274 3.84 18.33 -10.17
CA ILE A 274 5.23 18.53 -10.56
C ILE A 274 5.27 18.97 -12.05
N PRO A 275 5.97 20.07 -12.40
CA PRO A 275 6.05 20.53 -13.77
C PRO A 275 6.57 19.47 -14.74
N GLU A 276 6.10 19.49 -15.99
CA GLU A 276 6.39 18.46 -16.99
C GLU A 276 7.88 18.27 -17.26
N ASP A 277 8.65 19.33 -17.28
CA ASP A 277 10.12 19.33 -17.47
C ASP A 277 10.89 18.76 -16.27
N HIS A 278 10.24 18.66 -15.12
CA HIS A 278 10.74 18.06 -13.88
C HIS A 278 10.15 16.66 -13.60
N PHE A 279 9.15 16.24 -14.38
CA PHE A 279 8.45 14.98 -14.18
C PHE A 279 9.07 13.84 -15.00
N LEU A 280 10.05 13.16 -14.42
CA LEU A 280 10.74 12.01 -15.01
C LEU A 280 9.94 10.71 -14.79
N TRP A 281 9.00 10.44 -15.71
CA TRP A 281 8.13 9.25 -15.62
C TRP A 281 8.09 8.46 -16.96
N GLU A 282 9.26 8.17 -17.53
CA GLU A 282 9.38 7.36 -18.76
C GLU A 282 9.32 5.85 -18.51
#